data_7dbbe4df8e8609c3a8b754398af11120
#
_entry.id   7dbbe4df8e8609c3a8b754398af11120
#
_cell.length_a   1.000
_cell.length_b   1.000
_cell.length_c   1.000
_cell.angle_alpha   90.00
_cell.angle_beta   90.00
_cell.angle_gamma   90.00
#
_symmetry.space_group_name_H-M   'P 1'
#
loop_
_entity.id
_entity.type
_entity.pdbx_description
1 polymer ?
#
loop_
_entity_poly.entity_id
_entity_poly.type
_entity_poly.pdbx_seq_one_letter_code
_entity_poly.pdbx_strand_id
1 'polypeptide(L)'
;MKKLLLIGAGHAHLHIMKKFQEEQLDIEVTILSPSDYQYYSGMFSGYMEGVYSEKDMRVHLPSLADLAGITFIKGAALSIDAKGKVVLTEKGDVLSYDLLSMDIGSYTAGIDVPGARSHALRIKPNYRIEEVAEKMWGAEYPVVVGGGAAGIEIALSLTARRKKEGKKAVTLISHSTLLQSSSLKAQSKIEQIARSKKMNLILKEKVANVTTTSVITSGGKEIPYDQLLWLTGPKAPEMFRASKLPIDEAGYLLVEDTLQVKEYPAIFAAGDCATLRDYPDLPKAGVVAVRQSEVLWENIKAFLQEKDGVRFQPKKAYLSILSTGEKEGLLLYGKITLHHNLSWKLKNKIDRRFMEKYKTTNL
;
A
#
# COMPACT_ATOMS: atom_id res chain seq x y z
N MET A 1 13.50 26.89 -16.26
CA MET A 1 12.27 26.16 -15.86
C MET A 1 12.58 25.42 -14.59
N LYS A 2 11.72 25.49 -13.53
CA LYS A 2 11.90 24.72 -12.29
C LYS A 2 11.66 23.22 -12.56
N LYS A 3 12.33 22.34 -11.80
CA LYS A 3 12.26 20.88 -11.96
C LYS A 3 11.51 20.26 -10.79
N LEU A 4 10.41 19.56 -11.06
CA LEU A 4 9.72 18.71 -10.10
C LEU A 4 10.08 17.25 -10.33
N LEU A 5 10.65 16.59 -9.33
CA LEU A 5 10.93 15.17 -9.35
C LEU A 5 9.93 14.43 -8.45
N LEU A 6 9.17 13.51 -9.03
CA LEU A 6 8.25 12.63 -8.33
C LEU A 6 8.93 11.26 -8.14
N ILE A 7 9.13 10.82 -6.89
CA ILE A 7 9.66 9.48 -6.59
C ILE A 7 8.53 8.58 -6.13
N GLY A 8 8.36 7.48 -6.87
CA GLY A 8 7.24 6.56 -6.70
C GLY A 8 5.97 7.03 -7.39
N ALA A 9 5.11 6.10 -7.70
CA ALA A 9 3.82 6.33 -8.34
C ALA A 9 2.67 5.85 -7.45
N GLY A 10 2.68 6.24 -6.17
CA GLY A 10 1.60 5.92 -5.24
C GLY A 10 0.30 6.65 -5.59
N HIS A 11 -0.72 6.51 -4.75
CA HIS A 11 -2.06 7.07 -5.01
C HIS A 11 -2.06 8.60 -5.12
N ALA A 12 -1.19 9.29 -4.36
CA ALA A 12 -1.08 10.74 -4.43
C ALA A 12 -0.44 11.19 -5.74
N HIS A 13 0.62 10.53 -6.19
CA HIS A 13 1.28 10.88 -7.45
C HIS A 13 0.44 10.53 -8.68
N LEU A 14 -0.38 9.47 -8.66
CA LEU A 14 -1.37 9.25 -9.73
C LEU A 14 -2.31 10.44 -9.88
N HIS A 15 -2.75 11.02 -8.76
CA HIS A 15 -3.59 12.22 -8.79
C HIS A 15 -2.83 13.43 -9.36
N ILE A 16 -1.57 13.64 -8.95
CA ILE A 16 -0.71 14.69 -9.49
C ILE A 16 -0.55 14.56 -11.01
N MET A 17 -0.25 13.34 -11.51
CA MET A 17 -0.16 13.09 -12.95
C MET A 17 -1.46 13.42 -13.67
N LYS A 18 -2.62 13.10 -13.07
CA LYS A 18 -3.93 13.46 -13.63
C LYS A 18 -4.15 14.97 -13.63
N LYS A 19 -3.73 15.68 -12.58
CA LYS A 19 -3.83 17.15 -12.51
C LYS A 19 -3.00 17.84 -13.59
N PHE A 20 -1.81 17.33 -13.91
CA PHE A 20 -1.01 17.86 -15.03
C PHE A 20 -1.67 17.67 -16.41
N GLN A 21 -2.60 16.73 -16.58
CA GLN A 21 -3.43 16.63 -17.79
C GLN A 21 -4.50 17.75 -17.83
N GLU A 22 -4.97 18.19 -16.67
CA GLU A 22 -6.06 19.17 -16.52
C GLU A 22 -5.53 20.61 -16.48
N GLU A 23 -4.35 20.81 -15.87
CA GLU A 23 -3.74 22.13 -15.63
C GLU A 23 -2.24 22.06 -15.91
N GLN A 24 -1.77 22.77 -16.93
CA GLN A 24 -0.35 22.87 -17.25
C GLN A 24 0.33 23.92 -16.38
N LEU A 25 1.45 23.55 -15.79
CA LEU A 25 2.35 24.47 -15.08
C LEU A 25 3.64 24.62 -15.88
N ASP A 26 4.26 25.81 -15.83
CA ASP A 26 5.54 26.08 -16.51
C ASP A 26 6.73 25.48 -15.71
N ILE A 27 6.76 24.13 -15.65
CA ILE A 27 7.80 23.38 -14.96
C ILE A 27 8.13 22.08 -15.72
N GLU A 28 9.35 21.60 -15.57
CA GLU A 28 9.76 20.28 -16.02
C GLU A 28 9.39 19.24 -14.97
N VAL A 29 8.65 18.22 -15.34
CA VAL A 29 8.23 17.15 -14.41
C VAL A 29 8.81 15.82 -14.82
N THR A 30 9.44 15.14 -13.88
CA THR A 30 9.95 13.79 -14.05
C THR A 30 9.37 12.88 -12.97
N ILE A 31 8.92 11.68 -13.35
CA ILE A 31 8.53 10.63 -12.41
C ILE A 31 9.50 9.45 -12.49
N LEU A 32 10.03 9.04 -11.34
CA LEU A 32 10.89 7.86 -11.17
C LEU A 32 10.10 6.74 -10.49
N SER A 33 9.90 5.62 -11.18
CA SER A 33 9.19 4.45 -10.64
C SER A 33 9.87 3.15 -11.05
N PRO A 34 9.99 2.14 -10.15
CA PRO A 34 10.63 0.87 -10.48
C PRO A 34 9.77 -0.03 -11.38
N SER A 35 8.51 0.29 -11.58
CA SER A 35 7.57 -0.49 -12.39
C SER A 35 6.90 0.41 -13.44
N ASP A 36 6.58 -0.16 -14.60
CA ASP A 36 5.77 0.49 -15.62
C ASP A 36 4.29 0.57 -15.23
N TYR A 37 3.90 -0.14 -14.18
CA TYR A 37 2.52 -0.18 -13.70
C TYR A 37 2.42 0.24 -12.24
N GLN A 38 1.40 1.04 -11.94
CA GLN A 38 0.90 1.24 -10.59
C GLN A 38 -0.28 0.32 -10.34
N TYR A 39 -0.26 -0.34 -9.20
CA TYR A 39 -1.31 -1.29 -8.79
C TYR A 39 -2.15 -0.73 -7.66
N TYR A 40 -3.46 -0.74 -7.84
CA TYR A 40 -4.40 -0.28 -6.82
C TYR A 40 -4.66 -1.37 -5.78
N SER A 41 -4.04 -1.23 -4.61
CA SER A 41 -4.10 -2.24 -3.54
C SER A 41 -5.50 -2.51 -2.99
N GLY A 42 -6.44 -1.57 -3.15
CA GLY A 42 -7.85 -1.78 -2.80
C GLY A 42 -8.52 -2.95 -3.55
N MET A 43 -7.98 -3.32 -4.72
CA MET A 43 -8.52 -4.42 -5.54
C MET A 43 -7.76 -5.76 -5.37
N PHE A 44 -6.70 -5.81 -4.58
CA PHE A 44 -5.89 -7.03 -4.44
C PHE A 44 -6.66 -8.24 -3.91
N SER A 45 -7.56 -8.04 -2.95
CA SER A 45 -8.43 -9.10 -2.44
C SER A 45 -9.34 -9.66 -3.52
N GLY A 46 -9.94 -8.79 -4.32
CA GLY A 46 -10.79 -9.22 -5.45
C GLY A 46 -10.00 -9.92 -6.56
N TYR A 47 -8.77 -9.47 -6.84
CA TYR A 47 -7.86 -10.15 -7.76
C TYR A 47 -7.48 -11.55 -7.23
N MET A 48 -7.12 -11.64 -5.97
CA MET A 48 -6.79 -12.91 -5.31
C MET A 48 -7.96 -13.91 -5.34
N GLU A 49 -9.21 -13.42 -5.26
CA GLU A 49 -10.42 -14.24 -5.40
C GLU A 49 -10.73 -14.61 -6.87
N GLY A 50 -10.17 -13.87 -7.86
CA GLY A 50 -10.49 -14.00 -9.29
C GLY A 50 -11.73 -13.21 -9.71
N VAL A 51 -12.10 -12.16 -8.97
CA VAL A 51 -13.19 -11.22 -9.32
C VAL A 51 -12.72 -10.14 -10.28
N TYR A 52 -11.47 -9.72 -10.15
CA TYR A 52 -10.82 -8.74 -11.01
C TYR A 52 -9.71 -9.39 -11.84
N SER A 53 -9.47 -8.85 -13.01
CA SER A 53 -8.29 -9.13 -13.82
C SER A 53 -7.14 -8.19 -13.42
N GLU A 54 -5.93 -8.47 -13.90
CA GLU A 54 -4.79 -7.56 -13.74
C GLU A 54 -5.05 -6.17 -14.32
N LYS A 55 -5.70 -6.11 -15.50
CA LYS A 55 -6.08 -4.87 -16.18
C LYS A 55 -7.08 -4.02 -15.40
N ASP A 56 -7.88 -4.64 -14.52
CA ASP A 56 -8.83 -3.89 -13.68
C ASP A 56 -8.12 -3.09 -12.61
N MET A 57 -6.95 -3.56 -12.11
CA MET A 57 -6.30 -3.03 -10.91
C MET A 57 -4.98 -2.30 -11.17
N ARG A 58 -4.51 -2.18 -12.42
CA ARG A 58 -3.25 -1.52 -12.76
C ARG A 58 -3.43 -0.34 -13.71
N VAL A 59 -2.55 0.63 -13.59
CA VAL A 59 -2.44 1.83 -14.43
C VAL A 59 -1.08 1.80 -15.12
N HIS A 60 -1.03 1.96 -16.44
CA HIS A 60 0.22 2.03 -17.18
C HIS A 60 0.83 3.42 -17.05
N LEU A 61 1.93 3.53 -16.31
CA LEU A 61 2.56 4.79 -15.95
C LEU A 61 3.17 5.55 -17.13
N PRO A 62 3.90 4.89 -18.07
CA PRO A 62 4.43 5.59 -19.23
C PRO A 62 3.34 6.29 -20.04
N SER A 63 2.21 5.62 -20.32
CA SER A 63 1.10 6.23 -21.07
C SER A 63 0.43 7.37 -20.29
N LEU A 64 0.28 7.22 -18.97
CA LEU A 64 -0.27 8.29 -18.13
C LEU A 64 0.66 9.50 -18.07
N ALA A 65 1.97 9.28 -18.00
CA ALA A 65 3.00 10.31 -18.00
C ALA A 65 3.04 11.07 -19.33
N ASP A 66 3.02 10.34 -20.46
CA ASP A 66 2.99 10.93 -21.81
C ASP A 66 1.79 11.86 -21.99
N LEU A 67 0.59 11.43 -21.61
CA LEU A 67 -0.63 12.24 -21.64
C LEU A 67 -0.56 13.48 -20.71
N ALA A 68 0.28 13.44 -19.69
CA ALA A 68 0.45 14.54 -18.73
C ALA A 68 1.65 15.45 -19.06
N GLY A 69 2.40 15.16 -20.14
CA GLY A 69 3.64 15.88 -20.45
C GLY A 69 4.75 15.66 -19.43
N ILE A 70 4.78 14.49 -18.76
CA ILE A 70 5.72 14.13 -17.70
C ILE A 70 6.74 13.12 -18.25
N THR A 71 8.03 13.36 -17.98
CA THR A 71 9.08 12.39 -18.31
C THR A 71 9.02 11.19 -17.36
N PHE A 72 8.80 9.99 -17.90
CA PHE A 72 8.85 8.75 -17.12
C PHE A 72 10.25 8.14 -17.16
N ILE A 73 10.82 7.86 -15.99
CA ILE A 73 12.07 7.12 -15.82
C ILE A 73 11.81 5.83 -15.04
N LYS A 74 12.16 4.69 -15.66
CA LYS A 74 12.07 3.39 -14.99
C LYS A 74 13.30 3.14 -14.13
N GLY A 75 13.11 3.18 -12.81
CA GLY A 75 14.16 2.97 -11.82
C GLY A 75 13.67 3.25 -10.41
N ALA A 76 14.51 2.96 -9.43
CA ALA A 76 14.26 3.27 -8.04
C ALA A 76 15.28 4.28 -7.51
N ALA A 77 14.86 5.14 -6.58
CA ALA A 77 15.77 6.01 -5.85
C ALA A 77 16.52 5.20 -4.80
N LEU A 78 17.84 5.39 -4.76
CA LEU A 78 18.74 4.77 -3.79
C LEU A 78 18.99 5.69 -2.59
N SER A 79 19.28 6.97 -2.86
CA SER A 79 19.54 7.98 -1.82
C SER A 79 19.19 9.38 -2.29
N ILE A 80 19.03 10.29 -1.34
CA ILE A 80 18.67 11.70 -1.56
C ILE A 80 19.70 12.57 -0.85
N ASP A 81 20.33 13.46 -1.59
CA ASP A 81 21.04 14.61 -1.02
C ASP A 81 20.12 15.84 -1.02
N ALA A 82 19.51 16.10 0.14
CA ALA A 82 18.57 17.19 0.30
C ALA A 82 19.20 18.57 0.19
N LYS A 83 20.49 18.71 0.54
CA LYS A 83 21.24 19.97 0.44
C LYS A 83 21.68 20.25 -1.00
N GLY A 84 22.22 19.22 -1.67
CA GLY A 84 22.63 19.28 -3.07
C GLY A 84 21.46 19.23 -4.04
N LYS A 85 20.24 18.96 -3.56
CA LYS A 85 19.01 18.82 -4.37
C LYS A 85 19.18 17.78 -5.50
N VAL A 86 19.70 16.61 -5.16
CA VAL A 86 19.89 15.51 -6.11
C VAL A 86 19.40 14.19 -5.51
N VAL A 87 18.97 13.30 -6.39
CA VAL A 87 18.59 11.92 -6.10
C VAL A 87 19.51 11.00 -6.89
N LEU A 88 20.14 10.04 -6.21
CA LEU A 88 20.89 8.95 -6.84
C LEU A 88 19.95 7.78 -7.08
N THR A 89 19.92 7.25 -8.29
CA THR A 89 19.14 6.06 -8.65
C THR A 89 19.94 4.77 -8.40
N GLU A 90 19.25 3.62 -8.35
CA GLU A 90 19.88 2.30 -8.27
C GLU A 90 20.83 2.00 -9.47
N LYS A 91 20.61 2.69 -10.60
CA LYS A 91 21.44 2.53 -11.81
C LYS A 91 22.66 3.44 -11.82
N GLY A 92 22.82 4.30 -10.81
CA GLY A 92 23.91 5.28 -10.71
C GLY A 92 23.63 6.62 -11.38
N ASP A 93 22.43 6.84 -11.93
CA ASP A 93 22.04 8.14 -12.48
C ASP A 93 21.81 9.15 -11.36
N VAL A 94 22.16 10.41 -11.62
CA VAL A 94 21.92 11.53 -10.69
C VAL A 94 20.85 12.45 -11.27
N LEU A 95 19.72 12.57 -10.58
CA LEU A 95 18.59 13.42 -10.98
C LEU A 95 18.53 14.65 -10.09
N SER A 96 18.65 15.85 -10.69
CA SER A 96 18.51 17.12 -9.96
C SER A 96 17.06 17.54 -9.88
N TYR A 97 16.72 18.31 -8.83
CA TYR A 97 15.38 18.86 -8.62
C TYR A 97 15.40 20.26 -7.98
N ASP A 98 14.37 21.03 -8.24
CA ASP A 98 14.02 22.22 -7.45
C ASP A 98 12.97 21.88 -6.40
N LEU A 99 12.02 20.98 -6.77
CA LEU A 99 11.05 20.34 -5.88
C LEU A 99 11.17 18.83 -5.97
N LEU A 100 11.02 18.16 -4.83
CA LEU A 100 10.97 16.72 -4.71
C LEU A 100 9.67 16.30 -4.02
N SER A 101 8.97 15.33 -4.58
CA SER A 101 7.82 14.71 -3.91
C SER A 101 7.97 13.20 -3.85
N MET A 102 7.63 12.61 -2.71
CA MET A 102 7.76 11.18 -2.47
C MET A 102 6.41 10.53 -2.15
N ASP A 103 6.05 9.51 -2.92
CA ASP A 103 4.90 8.63 -2.69
C ASP A 103 5.29 7.19 -3.04
N ILE A 104 6.26 6.66 -2.27
CA ILE A 104 6.88 5.35 -2.49
C ILE A 104 6.25 4.23 -1.66
N GLY A 105 5.26 4.57 -0.83
CA GLY A 105 4.61 3.62 0.05
C GLY A 105 5.52 3.10 1.18
N SER A 106 5.31 1.85 1.58
CA SER A 106 6.04 1.21 2.68
C SER A 106 6.43 -0.22 2.32
N TYR A 107 7.39 -0.80 3.03
CA TYR A 107 7.76 -2.21 2.94
C TYR A 107 6.97 -3.07 3.92
N THR A 108 7.23 -4.38 3.93
CA THR A 108 6.59 -5.33 4.85
C THR A 108 7.43 -5.48 6.11
N ALA A 109 6.81 -5.28 7.28
CA ALA A 109 7.45 -5.45 8.59
C ALA A 109 7.66 -6.94 8.94
N GLY A 110 8.50 -7.19 9.96
CA GLY A 110 8.65 -8.52 10.57
C GLY A 110 9.33 -9.58 9.70
N ILE A 111 9.87 -9.19 8.55
CA ILE A 111 10.56 -10.11 7.63
C ILE A 111 11.95 -10.54 8.14
N ASP A 112 12.38 -9.95 9.25
CA ASP A 112 13.65 -10.25 9.90
C ASP A 112 13.55 -11.49 10.83
N VAL A 113 12.37 -12.10 10.96
CA VAL A 113 12.19 -13.44 11.55
C VAL A 113 13.06 -14.43 10.78
N PRO A 114 13.86 -15.29 11.47
CA PRO A 114 14.72 -16.27 10.83
C PRO A 114 13.98 -17.07 9.74
N GLY A 115 14.58 -17.12 8.55
CA GLY A 115 14.04 -17.80 7.36
C GLY A 115 12.92 -17.05 6.63
N ALA A 116 12.22 -16.08 7.23
CA ALA A 116 11.10 -15.40 6.58
C ALA A 116 11.51 -14.61 5.33
N ARG A 117 12.70 -13.95 5.35
CA ARG A 117 13.21 -13.20 4.21
C ARG A 117 13.43 -14.07 2.97
N SER A 118 13.87 -15.30 3.17
CA SER A 118 14.22 -16.24 2.09
C SER A 118 13.02 -17.04 1.57
N HIS A 119 12.04 -17.32 2.42
CA HIS A 119 10.96 -18.26 2.11
C HIS A 119 9.58 -17.63 1.97
N ALA A 120 9.36 -16.40 2.49
CA ALA A 120 8.05 -15.78 2.43
C ALA A 120 7.87 -14.86 1.21
N LEU A 121 6.73 -14.99 0.55
CA LEU A 121 6.24 -14.05 -0.46
C LEU A 121 5.80 -12.74 0.22
N ARG A 122 5.93 -11.64 -0.49
CA ARG A 122 5.53 -10.29 -0.03
C ARG A 122 4.85 -9.56 -1.16
N ILE A 123 3.73 -8.92 -0.88
CA ILE A 123 3.03 -8.08 -1.88
C ILE A 123 3.73 -6.73 -2.06
N LYS A 124 4.33 -6.20 -1.01
CA LYS A 124 5.06 -4.93 -1.10
C LYS A 124 6.49 -5.14 -1.59
N PRO A 125 6.95 -4.38 -2.63
CA PRO A 125 6.21 -3.37 -3.40
C PRO A 125 5.03 -3.96 -4.19
N ASN A 126 3.98 -3.15 -4.42
CA ASN A 126 2.69 -3.59 -4.94
C ASN A 126 2.73 -4.27 -6.33
N TYR A 127 3.73 -3.98 -7.16
CA TYR A 127 3.90 -4.61 -8.48
C TYR A 127 4.23 -6.12 -8.42
N ARG A 128 4.46 -6.67 -7.23
CA ARG A 128 4.65 -8.12 -7.04
C ARG A 128 3.36 -8.91 -6.95
N ILE A 129 2.20 -8.24 -6.91
CA ILE A 129 0.91 -8.88 -6.65
C ILE A 129 0.58 -10.00 -7.64
N GLU A 130 0.93 -9.85 -8.92
CA GLU A 130 0.65 -10.85 -9.97
C GLU A 130 1.44 -12.14 -9.70
N GLU A 131 2.77 -12.03 -9.53
CA GLU A 131 3.63 -13.16 -9.17
C GLU A 131 3.17 -13.87 -7.89
N VAL A 132 2.83 -13.08 -6.86
CA VAL A 132 2.37 -13.60 -5.57
C VAL A 132 1.04 -14.33 -5.73
N ALA A 133 0.11 -13.78 -6.48
CA ALA A 133 -1.20 -14.39 -6.70
C ALA A 133 -1.09 -15.74 -7.43
N GLU A 134 -0.30 -15.82 -8.49
CA GLU A 134 -0.07 -17.06 -9.24
C GLU A 134 0.48 -18.17 -8.33
N LYS A 135 1.50 -17.86 -7.51
CA LYS A 135 2.06 -18.82 -6.55
C LYS A 135 1.02 -19.27 -5.51
N MET A 136 0.26 -18.32 -4.94
CA MET A 136 -0.76 -18.63 -3.93
C MET A 136 -1.95 -19.43 -4.50
N TRP A 137 -2.32 -19.23 -5.77
CA TRP A 137 -3.36 -20.01 -6.44
C TRP A 137 -2.94 -21.45 -6.69
N GLY A 138 -1.66 -21.66 -7.04
CA GLY A 138 -1.08 -22.98 -7.25
C GLY A 138 -0.85 -23.78 -5.96
N ALA A 139 -0.82 -23.10 -4.81
CA ALA A 139 -0.48 -23.71 -3.53
C ALA A 139 -1.46 -24.83 -3.11
N GLU A 140 -0.95 -25.89 -2.52
CA GLU A 140 -1.76 -26.92 -1.86
C GLU A 140 -2.01 -26.57 -0.39
N TYR A 141 -0.99 -26.04 0.29
CA TYR A 141 -1.01 -25.67 1.72
C TYR A 141 -0.63 -24.18 1.91
N PRO A 142 -1.45 -23.23 1.41
CA PRO A 142 -1.14 -21.82 1.54
C PRO A 142 -1.26 -21.34 2.97
N VAL A 143 -0.22 -20.63 3.44
CA VAL A 143 -0.19 -19.99 4.74
C VAL A 143 -0.08 -18.46 4.56
N VAL A 144 -0.87 -17.71 5.30
CA VAL A 144 -0.79 -16.26 5.40
C VAL A 144 -0.41 -15.85 6.82
N VAL A 145 0.62 -15.03 6.98
CA VAL A 145 1.03 -14.47 8.28
C VAL A 145 0.65 -13.01 8.34
N GLY A 146 -0.23 -12.66 9.29
CA GLY A 146 -0.69 -11.30 9.54
C GLY A 146 -2.18 -11.18 9.76
N GLY A 147 -2.59 -10.82 10.98
CA GLY A 147 -3.99 -10.65 11.40
C GLY A 147 -4.55 -9.24 11.21
N GLY A 148 -3.86 -8.36 10.46
CA GLY A 148 -4.34 -7.04 10.06
C GLY A 148 -5.30 -7.09 8.87
N ALA A 149 -5.83 -5.93 8.46
CA ALA A 149 -6.82 -5.81 7.39
C ALA A 149 -6.38 -6.51 6.09
N ALA A 150 -5.17 -6.24 5.60
CA ALA A 150 -4.66 -6.82 4.36
C ALA A 150 -4.53 -8.34 4.41
N GLY A 151 -3.97 -8.88 5.52
CA GLY A 151 -3.80 -10.34 5.68
C GLY A 151 -5.12 -11.07 5.71
N ILE A 152 -6.09 -10.54 6.44
CA ILE A 152 -7.43 -11.10 6.56
C ILE A 152 -8.19 -11.05 5.23
N GLU A 153 -8.16 -9.90 4.54
CA GLU A 153 -8.82 -9.74 3.24
C GLU A 153 -8.29 -10.73 2.21
N ILE A 154 -6.97 -10.83 2.10
CA ILE A 154 -6.32 -11.74 1.17
C ILE A 154 -6.61 -13.20 1.52
N ALA A 155 -6.50 -13.57 2.81
CA ALA A 155 -6.75 -14.93 3.24
C ALA A 155 -8.20 -15.38 3.02
N LEU A 156 -9.18 -14.51 3.30
CA LEU A 156 -10.60 -14.78 3.05
C LEU A 156 -10.92 -14.87 1.56
N SER A 157 -10.39 -13.96 0.75
CA SER A 157 -10.59 -13.96 -0.70
C SER A 157 -9.96 -15.20 -1.36
N LEU A 158 -8.74 -15.56 -0.94
CA LEU A 158 -8.10 -16.79 -1.41
C LEU A 158 -8.88 -18.04 -0.94
N THR A 159 -9.39 -18.06 0.29
CA THR A 159 -10.25 -19.14 0.79
C THR A 159 -11.52 -19.29 -0.06
N ALA A 160 -12.16 -18.18 -0.43
CA ALA A 160 -13.34 -18.18 -1.31
C ALA A 160 -13.04 -18.76 -2.70
N ARG A 161 -11.90 -18.41 -3.30
CA ARG A 161 -11.43 -18.99 -4.56
C ARG A 161 -11.21 -20.50 -4.42
N ARG A 162 -10.45 -20.92 -3.42
CA ARG A 162 -10.11 -22.32 -3.16
C ARG A 162 -11.35 -23.18 -2.92
N LYS A 163 -12.38 -22.64 -2.27
CA LYS A 163 -13.68 -23.30 -2.09
C LYS A 163 -14.33 -23.61 -3.44
N LYS A 164 -14.30 -22.67 -4.39
CA LYS A 164 -14.81 -22.88 -5.77
C LYS A 164 -14.03 -23.97 -6.53
N GLU A 165 -12.75 -24.11 -6.21
CA GLU A 165 -11.84 -25.10 -6.81
C GLU A 165 -11.83 -26.44 -6.06
N GLY A 166 -12.65 -26.62 -5.01
CA GLY A 166 -12.68 -27.83 -4.19
C GLY A 166 -11.43 -28.08 -3.34
N LYS A 167 -10.60 -27.05 -3.14
CA LYS A 167 -9.35 -27.11 -2.37
C LYS A 167 -9.57 -26.75 -0.90
N LYS A 168 -8.63 -27.16 -0.03
CA LYS A 168 -8.64 -26.79 1.39
C LYS A 168 -8.50 -25.28 1.58
N ALA A 169 -9.10 -24.75 2.65
CA ALA A 169 -9.01 -23.34 3.02
C ALA A 169 -7.58 -22.94 3.43
N VAL A 170 -7.35 -21.64 3.45
CA VAL A 170 -6.07 -21.02 3.86
C VAL A 170 -5.85 -21.16 5.36
N THR A 171 -4.60 -21.30 5.79
CA THR A 171 -4.18 -21.12 7.18
C THR A 171 -3.74 -19.67 7.40
N LEU A 172 -4.34 -18.98 8.37
CA LEU A 172 -3.94 -17.64 8.80
C LEU A 172 -3.30 -17.70 10.19
N ILE A 173 -2.08 -17.19 10.30
CA ILE A 173 -1.34 -17.07 11.56
C ILE A 173 -1.31 -15.60 11.99
N SER A 174 -1.67 -15.32 13.23
CA SER A 174 -1.60 -13.98 13.82
C SER A 174 -1.05 -14.02 15.24
N HIS A 175 -0.14 -13.09 15.56
CA HIS A 175 0.40 -12.93 16.91
C HIS A 175 -0.64 -12.40 17.92
N SER A 176 -1.74 -11.89 17.43
CA SER A 176 -2.82 -11.28 18.22
C SER A 176 -4.19 -11.76 17.76
N THR A 177 -5.24 -11.13 18.26
CA THR A 177 -6.59 -11.23 17.68
C THR A 177 -6.62 -10.60 16.29
N LEU A 178 -7.59 -11.00 15.46
CA LEU A 178 -7.80 -10.40 14.14
C LEU A 178 -8.27 -8.95 14.29
N LEU A 179 -7.78 -8.05 13.42
CA LEU A 179 -8.09 -6.60 13.45
C LEU A 179 -7.88 -5.97 14.84
N GLN A 180 -6.77 -6.27 15.50
CA GLN A 180 -6.48 -5.83 16.88
C GLN A 180 -6.65 -4.32 17.10
N SER A 181 -6.35 -3.49 16.11
CA SER A 181 -6.53 -2.02 16.17
C SER A 181 -7.99 -1.56 16.00
N SER A 182 -8.92 -2.48 15.73
CA SER A 182 -10.34 -2.17 15.55
C SER A 182 -11.15 -2.42 16.82
N SER A 183 -12.44 -2.04 16.83
CA SER A 183 -13.33 -2.29 17.96
C SER A 183 -13.48 -3.78 18.24
N LEU A 184 -13.74 -4.16 19.50
CA LEU A 184 -13.98 -5.55 19.91
C LEU A 184 -15.11 -6.20 19.09
N LYS A 185 -16.14 -5.42 18.73
CA LYS A 185 -17.22 -5.88 17.85
C LYS A 185 -16.71 -6.26 16.46
N ALA A 186 -15.80 -5.49 15.88
CA ALA A 186 -15.19 -5.78 14.59
C ALA A 186 -14.27 -7.02 14.66
N GLN A 187 -13.49 -7.13 15.74
CA GLN A 187 -12.61 -8.28 16.00
C GLN A 187 -13.41 -9.59 16.11
N SER A 188 -14.45 -9.60 16.94
CA SER A 188 -15.35 -10.77 17.11
C SER A 188 -16.06 -11.12 15.81
N LYS A 189 -16.55 -10.10 15.07
CA LYS A 189 -17.29 -10.33 13.82
C LYS A 189 -16.40 -10.93 12.74
N ILE A 190 -15.17 -10.43 12.55
CA ILE A 190 -14.28 -10.96 11.53
C ILE A 190 -13.80 -12.38 11.86
N GLU A 191 -13.57 -12.69 13.14
CA GLU A 191 -13.23 -14.04 13.55
C GLU A 191 -14.38 -15.01 13.29
N GLN A 192 -15.63 -14.63 13.63
CA GLN A 192 -16.83 -15.42 13.31
C GLN A 192 -16.94 -15.69 11.80
N ILE A 193 -16.72 -14.66 10.95
CA ILE A 193 -16.73 -14.81 9.49
C ILE A 193 -15.66 -15.80 9.03
N ALA A 194 -14.42 -15.64 9.50
CA ALA A 194 -13.31 -16.50 9.11
C ALA A 194 -13.58 -17.99 9.48
N ARG A 195 -14.10 -18.23 10.68
CA ARG A 195 -14.47 -19.58 11.13
C ARG A 195 -15.64 -20.16 10.33
N SER A 196 -16.69 -19.37 10.03
CA SER A 196 -17.83 -19.81 9.22
C SER A 196 -17.41 -20.21 7.79
N LYS A 197 -16.37 -19.57 7.26
CA LYS A 197 -15.76 -19.91 5.95
C LYS A 197 -14.72 -21.03 6.05
N LYS A 198 -14.63 -21.70 7.20
CA LYS A 198 -13.74 -22.83 7.48
C LYS A 198 -12.23 -22.51 7.32
N MET A 199 -11.86 -21.23 7.44
CA MET A 199 -10.46 -20.83 7.43
C MET A 199 -9.75 -21.37 8.68
N ASN A 200 -8.55 -21.92 8.52
CA ASN A 200 -7.75 -22.39 9.64
C ASN A 200 -7.07 -21.20 10.33
N LEU A 201 -7.42 -20.94 11.60
CA LEU A 201 -6.94 -19.78 12.37
C LEU A 201 -5.97 -20.22 13.47
N ILE A 202 -4.77 -19.68 13.44
CA ILE A 202 -3.76 -19.81 14.50
C ILE A 202 -3.55 -18.41 15.06
N LEU A 203 -4.27 -18.10 16.14
CA LEU A 203 -4.30 -16.78 16.76
C LEU A 203 -3.48 -16.75 18.04
N LYS A 204 -2.97 -15.54 18.40
CA LYS A 204 -2.11 -15.32 19.59
C LYS A 204 -0.83 -16.14 19.56
N GLU A 205 -0.36 -16.45 18.37
CA GLU A 205 0.87 -17.20 18.12
C GLU A 205 1.81 -16.37 17.26
N LYS A 206 2.99 -16.06 17.77
CA LYS A 206 4.02 -15.35 17.02
C LYS A 206 4.84 -16.36 16.21
N VAL A 207 5.16 -16.03 14.96
CA VAL A 207 6.11 -16.84 14.19
C VAL A 207 7.51 -16.63 14.75
N ALA A 208 8.18 -17.72 15.09
CA ALA A 208 9.55 -17.73 15.63
C ALA A 208 10.59 -18.08 14.57
N ASN A 209 10.25 -18.98 13.64
CA ASN A 209 11.15 -19.41 12.56
C ASN A 209 10.35 -19.85 11.33
N VAL A 210 10.97 -19.77 10.17
CA VAL A 210 10.45 -20.26 8.89
C VAL A 210 11.50 -21.16 8.25
N THR A 211 11.14 -22.39 7.98
CA THR A 211 11.98 -23.33 7.21
C THR A 211 11.52 -23.36 5.75
N THR A 212 12.08 -24.21 4.93
CA THR A 212 11.65 -24.42 3.53
C THR A 212 10.24 -25.01 3.41
N THR A 213 9.75 -25.71 4.45
CA THR A 213 8.50 -26.48 4.40
C THR A 213 7.53 -26.19 5.53
N SER A 214 7.96 -25.44 6.57
CA SER A 214 7.12 -25.19 7.74
C SER A 214 7.35 -23.82 8.37
N VAL A 215 6.29 -23.31 9.01
CA VAL A 215 6.32 -22.17 9.91
C VAL A 215 6.31 -22.71 11.34
N ILE A 216 7.27 -22.27 12.17
CA ILE A 216 7.37 -22.65 13.58
C ILE A 216 6.93 -21.45 14.43
N THR A 217 5.94 -21.64 15.29
CA THR A 217 5.46 -20.59 16.21
C THR A 217 6.27 -20.54 17.50
N SER A 218 6.14 -19.45 18.26
CA SER A 218 6.75 -19.31 19.58
C SER A 218 6.23 -20.34 20.59
N GLY A 219 5.05 -20.91 20.37
CA GLY A 219 4.49 -22.02 21.16
C GLY A 219 4.96 -23.41 20.71
N GLY A 220 5.90 -23.48 19.76
CA GLY A 220 6.44 -24.75 19.25
C GLY A 220 5.54 -25.49 18.25
N LYS A 221 4.45 -24.87 17.77
CA LYS A 221 3.62 -25.48 16.71
C LYS A 221 4.36 -25.41 15.39
N GLU A 222 4.39 -26.51 14.69
CA GLU A 222 4.89 -26.61 13.32
C GLU A 222 3.72 -26.68 12.34
N ILE A 223 3.69 -25.72 11.40
CA ILE A 223 2.62 -25.55 10.40
C ILE A 223 3.24 -25.78 9.02
N PRO A 224 2.93 -26.87 8.35
CA PRO A 224 3.43 -27.13 7.01
C PRO A 224 2.83 -26.15 6.00
N TYR A 225 3.64 -25.75 5.02
CA TYR A 225 3.23 -24.92 3.90
C TYR A 225 4.02 -25.27 2.64
N ASP A 226 3.45 -24.93 1.49
CA ASP A 226 4.15 -24.90 0.21
C ASP A 226 4.27 -23.46 -0.32
N GLN A 227 3.34 -22.57 0.04
CA GLN A 227 3.45 -21.14 -0.21
C GLN A 227 3.10 -20.33 1.05
N LEU A 228 4.00 -19.43 1.41
CA LEU A 228 3.89 -18.58 2.59
C LEU A 228 3.82 -17.11 2.17
N LEU A 229 2.73 -16.42 2.54
CA LEU A 229 2.54 -15.00 2.29
C LEU A 229 2.64 -14.19 3.58
N TRP A 230 3.54 -13.18 3.61
CA TRP A 230 3.83 -12.37 4.79
C TRP A 230 3.22 -10.98 4.71
N LEU A 231 2.24 -10.67 5.58
CA LEU A 231 1.42 -9.44 5.58
C LEU A 231 1.29 -8.84 6.99
N THR A 232 2.40 -8.62 7.68
CA THR A 232 2.45 -8.26 9.10
C THR A 232 2.46 -6.76 9.39
N GLY A 233 2.16 -5.95 8.41
CA GLY A 233 2.07 -4.50 8.55
C GLY A 233 3.17 -3.74 7.80
N PRO A 234 3.13 -2.40 7.85
CA PRO A 234 4.06 -1.56 7.13
C PRO A 234 5.40 -1.40 7.87
N LYS A 235 6.49 -1.28 7.11
CA LYS A 235 7.83 -0.89 7.55
C LYS A 235 8.30 0.31 6.72
N ALA A 236 8.92 1.29 7.35
CA ALA A 236 9.45 2.47 6.69
C ALA A 236 10.57 2.13 5.69
N PRO A 237 10.70 2.91 4.59
CA PRO A 237 11.82 2.82 3.68
C PRO A 237 13.14 3.24 4.35
N GLU A 238 14.15 2.38 4.29
CA GLU A 238 15.48 2.66 4.87
C GLU A 238 16.20 3.85 4.18
N MET A 239 15.81 4.17 2.95
CA MET A 239 16.38 5.27 2.17
C MET A 239 16.36 6.60 2.95
N PHE A 240 15.32 6.89 3.72
CA PHE A 240 15.23 8.14 4.47
C PHE A 240 16.29 8.26 5.55
N ARG A 241 16.52 7.19 6.30
CA ARG A 241 17.58 7.11 7.31
C ARG A 241 18.98 7.21 6.66
N ALA A 242 19.20 6.45 5.58
CA ALA A 242 20.45 6.47 4.83
C ALA A 242 20.74 7.86 4.23
N SER A 243 19.72 8.60 3.82
CA SER A 243 19.80 9.97 3.31
C SER A 243 19.85 11.05 4.41
N LYS A 244 19.84 10.67 5.69
CA LYS A 244 19.83 11.59 6.83
C LYS A 244 18.68 12.60 6.80
N LEU A 245 17.54 12.21 6.24
CA LEU A 245 16.33 13.01 6.26
C LEU A 245 15.66 12.93 7.65
N PRO A 246 14.86 13.93 8.04
CA PRO A 246 14.08 13.90 9.29
C PRO A 246 13.08 12.73 9.26
N ILE A 247 13.17 11.84 10.23
CA ILE A 247 12.31 10.66 10.36
C ILE A 247 11.73 10.54 11.76
N ASP A 248 10.59 9.84 11.87
CA ASP A 248 10.05 9.41 13.16
C ASP A 248 10.84 8.20 13.73
N GLU A 249 10.46 7.74 14.92
CA GLU A 249 11.09 6.60 15.58
C GLU A 249 10.99 5.30 14.75
N ALA A 250 9.93 5.15 13.95
CA ALA A 250 9.70 4.00 13.08
C ALA A 250 10.43 4.12 11.72
N GLY A 251 11.06 5.29 11.43
CA GLY A 251 11.84 5.54 10.22
C GLY A 251 11.08 6.16 9.06
N TYR A 252 9.82 6.55 9.25
CA TYR A 252 9.03 7.26 8.24
C TYR A 252 9.44 8.72 8.15
N LEU A 253 9.37 9.29 6.95
CA LEU A 253 9.71 10.68 6.71
C LEU A 253 8.75 11.62 7.46
N LEU A 254 9.29 12.52 8.28
CA LEU A 254 8.49 13.50 9.02
C LEU A 254 8.13 14.68 8.14
N VAL A 255 6.82 14.94 8.04
CA VAL A 255 6.27 16.08 7.31
C VAL A 255 5.32 16.90 8.18
N GLU A 256 5.21 18.19 7.88
CA GLU A 256 4.21 19.09 8.44
C GLU A 256 2.82 18.78 7.84
N ASP A 257 1.79 19.44 8.33
CA ASP A 257 0.42 19.31 7.79
C ASP A 257 0.28 19.86 6.35
N THR A 258 1.25 20.61 5.85
CA THR A 258 1.41 21.00 4.44
C THR A 258 2.02 19.90 3.58
N LEU A 259 2.34 18.74 4.13
CA LEU A 259 3.04 17.61 3.51
C LEU A 259 4.50 17.94 3.11
N GLN A 260 5.07 19.01 3.64
CA GLN A 260 6.47 19.39 3.45
C GLN A 260 7.35 18.90 4.57
N VAL A 261 8.60 18.59 4.26
CA VAL A 261 9.64 18.37 5.28
C VAL A 261 10.07 19.72 5.83
N LYS A 262 9.89 19.96 7.14
CA LYS A 262 10.15 21.26 7.78
C LYS A 262 11.56 21.78 7.50
N GLU A 263 12.55 20.92 7.63
CA GLU A 263 13.96 21.22 7.47
C GLU A 263 14.38 21.41 6.00
N TYR A 264 13.55 20.92 5.08
CA TYR A 264 13.76 20.97 3.63
C TYR A 264 12.44 21.28 2.90
N PRO A 265 11.97 22.54 2.90
CA PRO A 265 10.63 22.90 2.39
C PRO A 265 10.38 22.57 0.90
N ALA A 266 11.45 22.35 0.13
CA ALA A 266 11.35 21.87 -1.25
C ALA A 266 11.06 20.37 -1.37
N ILE A 267 10.99 19.63 -0.26
CA ILE A 267 10.72 18.19 -0.21
C ILE A 267 9.33 17.95 0.36
N PHE A 268 8.50 17.25 -0.40
CA PHE A 268 7.16 16.83 -0.04
C PHE A 268 7.09 15.30 0.10
N ALA A 269 6.15 14.80 0.91
CA ALA A 269 5.82 13.39 0.91
C ALA A 269 4.37 13.13 1.31
N ALA A 270 3.79 12.08 0.74
CA ALA A 270 2.43 11.64 1.01
C ALA A 270 2.32 10.11 1.12
N GLY A 271 1.22 9.63 1.65
CA GLY A 271 0.91 8.21 1.77
C GLY A 271 1.73 7.48 2.83
N ASP A 272 1.89 6.17 2.64
CA ASP A 272 2.46 5.28 3.67
C ASP A 272 3.93 5.59 4.03
N CYS A 273 4.67 6.32 3.20
CA CYS A 273 6.08 6.64 3.43
C CYS A 273 6.31 7.82 4.39
N ALA A 274 5.27 8.61 4.68
CA ALA A 274 5.35 9.83 5.48
C ALA A 274 4.57 9.73 6.80
N THR A 275 5.05 10.42 7.84
CA THR A 275 4.33 10.64 9.09
C THR A 275 4.14 12.15 9.29
N LEU A 276 2.88 12.57 9.47
CA LEU A 276 2.56 13.94 9.86
C LEU A 276 2.96 14.19 11.32
N ARG A 277 3.72 15.26 11.59
CA ARG A 277 4.20 15.59 12.94
C ARG A 277 3.05 15.73 13.94
N ASP A 278 1.97 16.42 13.54
CA ASP A 278 0.82 16.66 14.42
C ASP A 278 -0.17 15.47 14.50
N TYR A 279 0.02 14.43 13.65
CA TYR A 279 -0.86 13.26 13.58
C TYR A 279 -0.05 11.96 13.42
N PRO A 280 0.82 11.61 14.39
CA PRO A 280 1.75 10.47 14.27
C PRO A 280 1.02 9.12 14.16
N ASP A 281 -0.18 9.02 14.74
CA ASP A 281 -0.99 7.79 14.75
C ASP A 281 -1.87 7.62 13.51
N LEU A 282 -1.73 8.51 12.51
CA LEU A 282 -2.51 8.41 11.28
C LEU A 282 -2.20 7.08 10.55
N PRO A 283 -3.21 6.25 10.25
CA PRO A 283 -2.96 4.94 9.68
C PRO A 283 -2.28 5.00 8.31
N LYS A 284 -1.30 4.12 8.08
CA LYS A 284 -0.64 3.93 6.79
C LYS A 284 -1.61 3.16 5.87
N ALA A 285 -2.47 3.87 5.17
CA ALA A 285 -3.54 3.31 4.35
C ALA A 285 -3.79 4.14 3.08
N GLY A 286 -4.08 3.48 1.97
CA GLY A 286 -4.28 4.14 0.68
C GLY A 286 -5.35 5.24 0.68
N VAL A 287 -6.40 5.13 1.52
CA VAL A 287 -7.41 6.18 1.66
C VAL A 287 -6.83 7.50 2.20
N VAL A 288 -5.79 7.44 3.02
CA VAL A 288 -5.07 8.63 3.51
C VAL A 288 -4.30 9.27 2.37
N ALA A 289 -3.51 8.50 1.62
CA ALA A 289 -2.77 8.99 0.46
C ALA A 289 -3.69 9.65 -0.59
N VAL A 290 -4.85 9.03 -0.89
CA VAL A 290 -5.86 9.61 -1.78
C VAL A 290 -6.39 10.96 -1.27
N ARG A 291 -6.49 11.15 0.05
CA ARG A 291 -6.95 12.43 0.62
C ARG A 291 -5.85 13.47 0.70
N GLN A 292 -4.63 13.04 0.86
CA GLN A 292 -3.46 13.93 0.83
C GLN A 292 -3.18 14.46 -0.58
N SER A 293 -3.63 13.77 -1.63
CA SER A 293 -3.27 14.09 -3.00
C SER A 293 -3.69 15.49 -3.45
N GLU A 294 -4.89 15.96 -3.07
CA GLU A 294 -5.35 17.32 -3.40
C GLU A 294 -4.53 18.38 -2.66
N VAL A 295 -4.27 18.14 -1.37
CA VAL A 295 -3.41 19.04 -0.57
C VAL A 295 -1.99 19.08 -1.13
N LEU A 296 -1.46 17.95 -1.55
CA LEU A 296 -0.14 17.88 -2.18
C LEU A 296 -0.08 18.71 -3.47
N TRP A 297 -1.12 18.60 -4.32
CA TRP A 297 -1.21 19.37 -5.55
C TRP A 297 -1.23 20.87 -5.28
N GLU A 298 -2.12 21.34 -4.40
CA GLU A 298 -2.22 22.76 -4.04
C GLU A 298 -0.91 23.29 -3.43
N ASN A 299 -0.23 22.48 -2.62
CA ASN A 299 1.01 22.89 -1.97
C ASN A 299 2.22 22.91 -2.92
N ILE A 300 2.26 22.04 -3.92
CA ILE A 300 3.23 22.13 -5.02
C ILE A 300 3.03 23.46 -5.77
N LYS A 301 1.79 23.82 -6.11
CA LYS A 301 1.50 25.09 -6.77
C LYS A 301 1.84 26.30 -5.89
N ALA A 302 1.46 26.26 -4.62
CA ALA A 302 1.76 27.33 -3.67
C ALA A 302 3.27 27.56 -3.55
N PHE A 303 4.06 26.50 -3.44
CA PHE A 303 5.52 26.59 -3.38
C PHE A 303 6.12 27.19 -4.64
N LEU A 304 5.61 26.81 -5.83
CA LEU A 304 6.06 27.38 -7.10
C LEU A 304 5.77 28.89 -7.22
N GLN A 305 4.67 29.34 -6.64
CA GLN A 305 4.20 30.72 -6.63
C GLN A 305 4.68 31.53 -5.40
N GLU A 306 5.51 30.93 -4.54
CA GLU A 306 6.00 31.55 -3.29
C GLU A 306 4.85 32.00 -2.37
N LYS A 307 3.78 31.20 -2.31
CA LYS A 307 2.58 31.43 -1.47
C LYS A 307 2.53 30.43 -0.32
N ASP A 308 1.73 30.77 0.69
CA ASP A 308 1.42 29.86 1.78
C ASP A 308 0.65 28.62 1.28
N GLY A 309 1.01 27.46 1.83
CA GLY A 309 0.34 26.20 1.52
C GLY A 309 -0.94 25.99 2.32
N VAL A 310 -1.74 25.03 1.87
CA VAL A 310 -2.95 24.55 2.58
C VAL A 310 -2.61 23.41 3.53
N ARG A 311 -3.38 23.27 4.61
CA ARG A 311 -3.13 22.26 5.65
C ARG A 311 -4.00 21.03 5.46
N PHE A 312 -3.39 19.87 5.54
CA PHE A 312 -4.11 18.61 5.57
C PHE A 312 -4.74 18.38 6.94
N GLN A 313 -6.05 18.14 6.97
CA GLN A 313 -6.77 17.82 8.19
C GLN A 313 -7.32 16.39 8.11
N PRO A 314 -6.80 15.45 8.92
CA PRO A 314 -7.30 14.10 8.96
C PRO A 314 -8.76 14.05 9.45
N LYS A 315 -9.54 13.15 8.87
CA LYS A 315 -10.89 12.89 9.36
C LYS A 315 -10.85 12.03 10.63
N LYS A 316 -11.83 12.24 11.53
CA LYS A 316 -11.98 11.44 12.77
C LYS A 316 -12.24 9.96 12.51
N ALA A 317 -12.80 9.62 11.36
CA ALA A 317 -13.03 8.23 10.94
C ALA A 317 -12.94 8.10 9.42
N TYR A 318 -12.40 6.98 8.97
CA TYR A 318 -12.35 6.58 7.57
C TYR A 318 -13.26 5.38 7.34
N LEU A 319 -13.98 5.39 6.22
CA LEU A 319 -14.71 4.22 5.77
C LEU A 319 -13.70 3.15 5.35
N SER A 320 -13.77 1.97 5.96
CA SER A 320 -13.03 0.79 5.56
C SER A 320 -14.00 -0.34 5.24
N ILE A 321 -13.84 -0.99 4.11
CA ILE A 321 -14.65 -2.14 3.72
C ILE A 321 -13.69 -3.27 3.34
N LEU A 322 -13.65 -4.30 4.17
CA LEU A 322 -12.84 -5.49 3.92
C LEU A 322 -13.64 -6.50 3.10
N SER A 323 -13.08 -6.96 1.98
CA SER A 323 -13.64 -8.11 1.28
C SER A 323 -13.52 -9.36 2.14
N THR A 324 -14.60 -10.10 2.26
CA THR A 324 -14.63 -11.35 3.02
C THR A 324 -14.78 -12.58 2.13
N GLY A 325 -14.62 -12.38 0.81
CA GLY A 325 -14.85 -13.40 -0.21
C GLY A 325 -16.33 -13.61 -0.52
N GLU A 326 -16.62 -14.30 -1.63
CA GLU A 326 -17.99 -14.65 -2.07
C GLU A 326 -18.90 -13.43 -2.28
N LYS A 327 -18.30 -12.28 -2.71
CA LYS A 327 -18.99 -11.00 -2.88
C LYS A 327 -19.66 -10.48 -1.61
N GLU A 328 -19.06 -10.75 -0.46
CA GLU A 328 -19.43 -10.19 0.84
C GLU A 328 -18.34 -9.24 1.35
N GLY A 329 -18.73 -8.28 2.21
CA GLY A 329 -17.79 -7.31 2.79
C GLY A 329 -18.14 -6.93 4.21
N LEU A 330 -17.11 -6.72 5.02
CA LEU A 330 -17.23 -6.17 6.38
C LEU A 330 -16.95 -4.66 6.31
N LEU A 331 -17.99 -3.87 6.45
CA LEU A 331 -17.93 -2.41 6.52
C LEU A 331 -17.65 -1.97 7.94
N LEU A 332 -16.65 -1.11 8.10
CA LEU A 332 -16.22 -0.49 9.34
C LEU A 332 -16.26 1.04 9.17
N TYR A 333 -17.03 1.75 9.99
CA TYR A 333 -17.05 3.20 10.01
C TYR A 333 -17.42 3.72 11.41
N GLY A 334 -16.48 4.30 12.11
CA GLY A 334 -16.64 4.69 13.50
C GLY A 334 -17.08 3.49 14.37
N LYS A 335 -18.29 3.56 14.94
CA LYS A 335 -18.88 2.47 15.74
C LYS A 335 -19.66 1.44 14.91
N ILE A 336 -19.82 1.67 13.59
CA ILE A 336 -20.62 0.81 12.71
C ILE A 336 -19.75 -0.36 12.26
N THR A 337 -20.28 -1.58 12.42
CA THR A 337 -19.71 -2.82 11.91
C THR A 337 -20.82 -3.59 11.24
N LEU A 338 -20.78 -3.72 9.91
CA LEU A 338 -21.82 -4.36 9.09
C LEU A 338 -21.20 -5.34 8.11
N HIS A 339 -21.58 -6.61 8.20
CA HIS A 339 -21.20 -7.65 7.24
C HIS A 339 -22.36 -7.97 6.31
N HIS A 340 -22.23 -7.63 5.04
CA HIS A 340 -23.28 -7.82 4.04
C HIS A 340 -22.73 -7.77 2.62
N ASN A 341 -23.44 -8.36 1.65
CA ASN A 341 -23.11 -8.26 0.23
C ASN A 341 -23.21 -6.81 -0.31
N LEU A 342 -24.09 -5.98 0.25
CA LEU A 342 -24.16 -4.56 -0.10
C LEU A 342 -22.89 -3.80 0.27
N SER A 343 -22.22 -4.18 1.36
CA SER A 343 -20.92 -3.61 1.73
C SER A 343 -19.88 -3.92 0.65
N TRP A 344 -19.85 -5.15 0.14
CA TRP A 344 -18.98 -5.50 -0.97
C TRP A 344 -19.35 -4.75 -2.27
N LYS A 345 -20.63 -4.64 -2.60
CA LYS A 345 -21.08 -3.86 -3.78
C LYS A 345 -20.63 -2.40 -3.70
N LEU A 346 -20.71 -1.81 -2.51
CA LEU A 346 -20.23 -0.45 -2.28
C LEU A 346 -18.71 -0.35 -2.48
N LYS A 347 -17.92 -1.29 -1.90
CA LYS A 347 -16.48 -1.37 -2.12
C LYS A 347 -16.15 -1.48 -3.62
N ASN A 348 -16.75 -2.43 -4.31
CA ASN A 348 -16.53 -2.64 -5.74
C ASN A 348 -16.83 -1.37 -6.58
N LYS A 349 -17.91 -0.64 -6.24
CA LYS A 349 -18.24 0.63 -6.91
C LYS A 349 -17.18 1.70 -6.64
N ILE A 350 -16.68 1.82 -5.41
CA ILE A 350 -15.62 2.77 -5.03
C ILE A 350 -14.33 2.43 -5.78
N ASP A 351 -13.91 1.17 -5.75
CA ASP A 351 -12.66 0.71 -6.36
C ASP A 351 -12.66 0.88 -7.88
N ARG A 352 -13.74 0.47 -8.56
CA ARG A 352 -13.88 0.68 -10.01
C ARG A 352 -13.88 2.16 -10.38
N ARG A 353 -14.64 2.99 -9.65
CA ARG A 353 -14.67 4.44 -9.89
C ARG A 353 -13.30 5.10 -9.67
N PHE A 354 -12.51 4.59 -8.72
CA PHE A 354 -11.14 5.06 -8.53
C PHE A 354 -10.30 4.74 -9.77
N MET A 355 -10.32 3.49 -10.23
CA MET A 355 -9.54 3.06 -11.40
C MET A 355 -9.96 3.73 -12.70
N GLU A 356 -11.27 3.97 -12.90
CA GLU A 356 -11.81 4.67 -14.08
C GLU A 356 -11.20 6.06 -14.28
N LYS A 357 -10.80 6.75 -13.19
CA LYS A 357 -10.16 8.07 -13.29
C LYS A 357 -8.80 8.04 -14.00
N TYR A 358 -8.12 6.90 -13.96
CA TYR A 358 -6.76 6.73 -14.47
C TYR A 358 -6.68 5.81 -15.68
N LYS A 359 -7.81 5.32 -16.18
CA LYS A 359 -7.84 4.59 -17.46
C LYS A 359 -7.50 5.55 -18.58
N THR A 360 -6.44 5.24 -19.29
CA THR A 360 -6.12 5.88 -20.55
C THR A 360 -7.02 5.28 -21.63
N THR A 361 -7.83 6.09 -22.26
CA THR A 361 -8.95 5.69 -23.16
C THR A 361 -8.51 5.04 -24.48
N ASN A 362 -7.22 4.70 -24.67
CA ASN A 362 -6.68 4.16 -25.91
C ASN A 362 -5.48 3.23 -25.67
N LEU A 363 -5.68 2.07 -25.02
CA LEU A 363 -4.77 0.92 -25.16
C LEU A 363 -5.54 -0.39 -25.09
#